data_3d3d6b4536118dfcf8af8fb6381714fa
#
_entry.id   3d3d6b4536118dfcf8af8fb6381714fa
#
_cell.length_a   1.000
_cell.length_b   1.000
_cell.length_c   1.000
_cell.angle_alpha   90.00
_cell.angle_beta   90.00
_cell.angle_gamma   90.00
#
_symmetry.space_group_name_H-M   'P 1'
#
loop_
_entity.id
_entity.type
_entity.pdbx_description
1 polymer ?
#
loop_
_entity_poly.entity_id
_entity_poly.type
_entity_poly.pdbx_seq_one_letter_code
_entity_poly.pdbx_strand_id
1 'polypeptide(L)' 'MSHLDEVIARVDAAIEQGVIIGMNTLLVELSDDAALSRNERYTQQQRLRQAIAHHGRQHKEDMEARREQLTKGGEIL' A
#
# COMPACT_ATOMS: atom_id res chain seq x y z
N MET A 1 -6.19 17.03 19.14
CA MET A 1 -5.66 16.59 17.81
C MET A 1 -6.63 16.95 16.71
N SER A 2 -6.15 17.37 15.57
CA SER A 2 -7.02 17.68 14.44
C SER A 2 -7.43 16.39 13.73
N HIS A 3 -8.49 16.47 12.94
CA HIS A 3 -8.91 15.35 12.09
C HIS A 3 -7.80 14.93 11.12
N LEU A 4 -7.06 15.89 10.57
CA LEU A 4 -5.92 15.62 9.70
C LEU A 4 -4.85 14.79 10.42
N ASP A 5 -4.54 15.13 11.67
CA ASP A 5 -3.55 14.38 12.45
C ASP A 5 -3.99 12.94 12.67
N GLU A 6 -5.27 12.71 12.91
CA GLU A 6 -5.83 11.35 13.03
C GLU A 6 -5.70 10.58 11.73
N VAL A 7 -5.99 11.23 10.59
CA VAL A 7 -5.87 10.62 9.27
C VAL A 7 -4.40 10.26 8.98
N ILE A 8 -3.48 11.16 9.27
CA ILE A 8 -2.04 10.90 9.08
C ILE A 8 -1.60 9.69 9.90
N ALA A 9 -2.04 9.60 11.16
CA ALA A 9 -1.71 8.47 12.01
C ALA A 9 -2.26 7.15 11.45
N ARG A 10 -3.48 7.16 10.91
CA ARG A 10 -4.08 5.97 10.29
C ARG A 10 -3.33 5.57 9.02
N VAL A 11 -2.93 6.54 8.20
CA VAL A 11 -2.15 6.30 6.98
C VAL A 11 -0.78 5.71 7.35
N ASP A 12 -0.11 6.30 8.33
CA ASP A 12 1.18 5.79 8.80
C ASP A 12 1.08 4.35 9.29
N ALA A 13 0.05 4.05 10.07
CA ALA A 13 -0.18 2.69 10.58
C ALA A 13 -0.47 1.71 9.44
N ALA A 14 -1.28 2.10 8.46
CA ALA A 14 -1.61 1.25 7.32
C ALA A 14 -0.36 0.94 6.47
N ILE A 15 0.49 1.93 6.27
CA ILE A 15 1.74 1.75 5.52
C ILE A 15 2.69 0.83 6.30
N GLU A 16 2.80 1.03 7.60
CA GLU A 16 3.65 0.20 8.45
C GLU A 16 3.20 -1.26 8.46
N GLN A 17 1.90 -1.51 8.54
CA GLN A 17 1.35 -2.85 8.48
C GLN A 17 1.55 -3.52 7.12
N GLY A 18 1.58 -2.75 6.06
CA GLY A 18 1.84 -3.25 4.71
C GLY A 18 0.78 -4.16 4.14
N VAL A 19 -0.47 -4.08 4.61
CA VAL A 19 -1.58 -4.89 4.11
C VAL A 19 -2.30 -4.11 3.02
N ILE A 20 -2.28 -4.62 1.80
CA ILE A 20 -2.84 -3.94 0.62
C ILE A 20 -4.33 -3.68 0.78
N ILE A 21 -5.08 -4.66 1.29
CA ILE A 21 -6.53 -4.52 1.51
C ILE A 21 -6.82 -3.35 2.46
N GLY A 22 -6.07 -3.25 3.56
CA GLY A 22 -6.21 -2.16 4.51
C GLY A 22 -5.91 -0.80 3.91
N MET A 23 -4.86 -0.71 3.09
CA MET A 23 -4.50 0.52 2.41
C MET A 23 -5.55 0.93 1.38
N ASN A 24 -6.10 -0.01 0.61
CA ASN A 24 -7.18 0.26 -0.34
C ASN A 24 -8.45 0.72 0.37
N THR A 25 -8.81 0.10 1.48
CA THR A 25 -9.95 0.51 2.29
C THR A 25 -9.79 1.96 2.75
N LEU A 26 -8.62 2.32 3.21
CA LEU A 26 -8.33 3.68 3.66
C LEU A 26 -8.38 4.68 2.50
N LEU A 27 -7.92 4.31 1.30
CA LEU A 27 -8.04 5.14 0.11
C LEU A 27 -9.51 5.49 -0.19
N VAL A 28 -10.40 4.51 -0.09
CA VAL A 28 -11.84 4.72 -0.31
C VAL A 28 -12.40 5.67 0.76
N GLU A 29 -12.04 5.43 2.02
CA GLU A 29 -12.48 6.29 3.12
C GLU A 29 -12.02 7.74 2.93
N LEU A 30 -10.77 7.94 2.50
CA LEU A 30 -10.23 9.28 2.24
C LEU A 30 -10.95 9.97 1.08
N SER A 31 -11.35 9.22 0.06
CA SER A 31 -12.11 9.78 -1.07
C SER A 31 -13.43 10.38 -0.64
N ASP A 32 -14.03 9.83 0.41
CA ASP A 32 -15.32 10.28 0.95
C ASP A 32 -15.17 11.25 2.12
N ASP A 33 -13.94 11.58 2.54
CA ASP A 33 -13.69 12.41 3.70
C ASP A 33 -13.85 13.91 3.37
N ALA A 34 -15.04 14.44 3.62
CA ALA A 34 -15.36 15.84 3.38
C ALA A 34 -14.71 16.80 4.39
N ALA A 35 -14.20 16.29 5.51
CA ALA A 35 -13.53 17.11 6.52
C ALA A 35 -12.11 17.49 6.13
N LEU A 36 -11.51 16.79 5.16
CA LEU A 36 -10.19 17.12 4.64
C LEU A 36 -10.29 18.03 3.42
N SER A 37 -9.34 18.94 3.28
CA SER A 37 -9.23 19.72 2.05
C SER A 37 -8.80 18.80 0.89
N ARG A 38 -8.99 19.29 -0.34
CA ARG A 38 -8.61 18.56 -1.54
C ARG A 38 -7.11 18.19 -1.53
N ASN A 39 -6.26 19.14 -1.13
CA ASN A 39 -4.82 18.91 -1.07
C ASN A 39 -4.45 17.93 0.03
N GLU A 40 -5.09 18.02 1.19
CA GLU A 40 -4.85 17.10 2.29
C GLU A 40 -5.22 15.67 1.90
N ARG A 41 -6.39 15.47 1.29
CA ARG A 41 -6.78 14.16 0.76
C ARG A 41 -5.80 13.63 -0.26
N TYR A 42 -5.45 14.47 -1.21
CA TYR A 42 -4.54 14.09 -2.29
C TYR A 42 -3.18 13.62 -1.75
N THR A 43 -2.62 14.39 -0.82
CA THR A 43 -1.33 14.06 -0.23
C THR A 43 -1.35 12.67 0.45
N GLN A 44 -2.37 12.41 1.26
CA GLN A 44 -2.48 11.13 1.96
C GLN A 44 -2.78 9.97 1.00
N GLN A 45 -3.62 10.21 0.01
CA GLN A 45 -3.91 9.20 -1.01
C GLN A 45 -2.65 8.82 -1.80
N GLN A 46 -1.81 9.78 -2.14
CA GLN A 46 -0.56 9.51 -2.85
C GLN A 46 0.40 8.67 -2.02
N ARG A 47 0.50 8.93 -0.72
CA ARG A 47 1.30 8.12 0.19
C ARG A 47 0.86 6.66 0.17
N LEU A 48 -0.44 6.44 0.25
CA LEU A 48 -1.01 5.08 0.22
C LEU A 48 -0.79 4.42 -1.14
N ARG A 49 -1.01 5.12 -2.23
CA ARG A 49 -0.79 4.58 -3.58
C ARG A 49 0.66 4.18 -3.81
N GLN A 50 1.59 5.00 -3.34
CA GLN A 50 3.02 4.67 -3.44
C GLN A 50 3.37 3.44 -2.62
N ALA A 51 2.82 3.32 -1.42
CA ALA A 51 3.05 2.16 -0.57
C ALA A 51 2.46 0.89 -1.19
N ILE A 52 1.26 0.96 -1.75
CA ILE A 52 0.62 -0.17 -2.42
C ILE A 52 1.46 -0.61 -3.62
N ALA A 53 1.92 0.33 -4.44
CA ALA A 53 2.75 0.04 -5.59
C ALA A 53 4.08 -0.60 -5.18
N HIS A 54 4.69 -0.13 -4.10
CA HIS A 54 5.93 -0.70 -3.58
C HIS A 54 5.73 -2.13 -3.11
N HIS A 55 4.69 -2.40 -2.34
CA HIS A 55 4.39 -3.76 -1.88
C HIS A 55 4.04 -4.70 -3.04
N GLY A 56 3.31 -4.22 -4.03
CA GLY A 56 3.00 -4.99 -5.22
C GLY A 56 4.25 -5.40 -5.98
N ARG A 57 5.22 -4.50 -6.12
CA ARG A 57 6.49 -4.78 -6.77
C ARG A 57 7.32 -5.79 -6.00
N GLN A 58 7.44 -5.64 -4.69
CA GLN A 58 8.19 -6.59 -3.84
C GLN A 58 7.59 -7.99 -3.94
N HIS A 59 6.27 -8.10 -3.86
CA HIS A 59 5.60 -9.38 -3.96
C HIS A 59 5.87 -10.05 -5.33
N LYS A 60 5.84 -9.27 -6.39
CA LYS A 60 6.13 -9.76 -7.74
C LYS A 60 7.56 -10.23 -7.87
N GLU A 61 8.52 -9.47 -7.34
CA GLU A 61 9.94 -9.85 -7.35
C GLU A 61 10.17 -11.15 -6.58
N ASP A 62 9.57 -11.31 -5.42
CA ASP A 62 9.67 -12.53 -4.63
C ASP A 62 9.08 -13.72 -5.38
N MET A 63 7.96 -13.56 -6.05
CA MET A 63 7.35 -14.62 -6.84
C MET A 63 8.21 -14.99 -8.05
N GLU A 64 8.82 -14.02 -8.70
CA GLU A 64 9.72 -14.28 -9.83
C GLU A 64 10.97 -15.03 -9.36
N ALA A 65 11.55 -14.65 -8.23
CA ALA A 65 12.69 -15.34 -7.65
C ALA A 65 12.37 -16.80 -7.31
N ARG A 66 11.21 -17.05 -6.72
CA ARG A 66 10.76 -18.42 -6.43
C ARG A 66 10.53 -19.22 -7.71
N ARG A 67 9.97 -18.58 -8.74
CA ARG A 67 9.72 -19.22 -10.02
C ARG A 67 11.02 -19.65 -10.70
N GLU A 68 12.05 -18.80 -10.64
CA GLU A 68 13.38 -19.14 -11.16
C GLU A 68 13.99 -20.35 -10.44
N GLN A 69 13.88 -20.40 -9.12
CA GLN A 69 14.37 -21.53 -8.34
C GLN A 69 13.63 -22.82 -8.69
N LEU A 70 12.32 -22.76 -8.85
CA LEU A 70 11.52 -23.92 -9.25
C LEU A 70 11.85 -24.38 -10.66
N THR A 71 12.08 -23.45 -11.57
CA THR A 71 12.46 -23.77 -12.96
C THR A 71 13.81 -24.46 -13.01
N LYS A 72 14.77 -23.98 -12.24
CA LYS A 72 16.10 -24.63 -12.15
C LYS A 72 15.99 -26.05 -11.59
N GLY A 73 15.16 -26.25 -10.59
CA GLY A 73 14.89 -27.56 -10.03
C GLY A 73 14.23 -28.49 -11.03
N GLY A 74 13.35 -27.97 -11.90
CA GLY A 74 12.69 -28.73 -12.95
C GLY A 74 13.61 -29.15 -14.09
N GLU A 75 14.62 -28.35 -14.38
CA GLU A 75 15.57 -28.64 -15.47
C GLU A 75 16.48 -29.82 -15.16
N ILE A 76 16.66 -30.15 -13.92
CA ILE A 76 17.50 -31.27 -13.51
C ILE A 76 16.82 -32.61 -13.79
N LEU A 77 15.53 -32.58 -13.99
CA LEU A 77 14.78 -33.78 -14.37
C LEU A 77 14.87 -34.07 -15.85
#